data_2fb248e63df92f70f0b5191db73bdecb
#
_entry.id   2fb248e63df92f70f0b5191db73bdecb
#
_cell.length_a   1.000
_cell.length_b   1.000
_cell.length_c   1.000
_cell.angle_alpha   90.00
_cell.angle_beta   90.00
_cell.angle_gamma   90.00
#
_symmetry.space_group_name_H-M   'P 1'
#
loop_
_entity.id
_entity.type
_entity.pdbx_description
1 polymer ?
#
loop_
_entity_poly.entity_id
_entity_poly.type
_entity_poly.pdbx_seq_one_letter_code
_entity_poly.pdbx_strand_id
1 'polypeptide(L)'
;MTHFLVSDTNPDGSKLEDILRVIRNDILIRCTKITEDNRPEAQLVLYNNVKILDLVTDAILLAEDSSHALDKAFGPGGKDGSPRIGTE
;
A
#
# COMPACT_ATOMS: atom_id res chain seq x y z
N MET A 1 6.20 -15.83 11.65
CA MET A 1 6.18 -14.61 10.84
C MET A 1 4.76 -14.07 10.70
N THR A 2 4.61 -12.76 10.79
CA THR A 2 3.31 -12.12 10.67
C THR A 2 3.00 -11.82 9.21
N HIS A 3 1.80 -12.16 8.77
CA HIS A 3 1.36 -11.90 7.42
C HIS A 3 0.36 -10.77 7.44
N PHE A 4 0.63 -9.70 6.73
CA PHE A 4 -0.27 -8.56 6.64
C PHE A 4 -1.31 -8.72 5.55
N LEU A 5 -0.98 -9.46 4.51
CA LEU A 5 -1.82 -9.58 3.33
C LEU A 5 -2.80 -10.73 3.46
N VAL A 6 -3.97 -10.54 2.89
CA VAL A 6 -4.98 -11.59 2.87
C VAL A 6 -4.50 -12.76 2.01
N SER A 7 -4.72 -13.97 2.47
CA SER A 7 -4.35 -15.19 1.77
C SER A 7 -5.16 -16.35 2.36
N ASP A 8 -4.92 -17.55 1.84
CA ASP A 8 -5.56 -18.75 2.36
C ASP A 8 -5.28 -18.93 3.85
N THR A 9 -4.05 -18.63 4.26
CA THR A 9 -3.62 -18.82 5.65
C THR A 9 -3.88 -17.61 6.51
N ASN A 10 -4.34 -16.50 5.91
CA ASN A 10 -4.60 -15.26 6.64
C ASN A 10 -5.84 -14.57 6.05
N PRO A 11 -7.02 -15.17 6.25
CA PRO A 11 -8.23 -14.62 5.64
C PRO A 11 -8.62 -13.24 6.19
N ASP A 12 -8.11 -12.88 7.37
CA ASP A 12 -8.38 -11.57 7.97
C ASP A 12 -7.37 -10.51 7.57
N GLY A 13 -6.44 -10.84 6.69
CA GLY A 13 -5.44 -9.89 6.23
C GLY A 13 -6.04 -8.82 5.34
N SER A 14 -5.25 -7.79 5.08
CA SER A 14 -5.67 -6.67 4.24
C SER A 14 -5.18 -6.87 2.81
N LYS A 15 -5.87 -6.21 1.88
CA LYS A 15 -5.37 -6.17 0.50
C LYS A 15 -4.15 -5.28 0.45
N LEU A 16 -3.26 -5.59 -0.48
CA LEU A 16 -2.02 -4.82 -0.62
C LEU A 16 -2.32 -3.35 -0.90
N GLU A 17 -3.26 -3.04 -1.79
CA GLU A 17 -3.58 -1.66 -2.10
C GLU A 17 -4.09 -0.89 -0.88
N ASP A 18 -4.81 -1.56 0.01
CA ASP A 18 -5.33 -0.91 1.21
C ASP A 18 -4.20 -0.59 2.20
N ILE A 19 -3.26 -1.52 2.37
CA ILE A 19 -2.09 -1.28 3.21
C ILE A 19 -1.27 -0.13 2.66
N LEU A 20 -1.06 -0.13 1.35
CA LEU A 20 -0.27 0.92 0.72
C LEU A 20 -0.94 2.29 0.86
N ARG A 21 -2.27 2.36 0.81
CA ARG A 21 -2.97 3.62 1.02
C ARG A 21 -2.79 4.14 2.44
N VAL A 22 -2.83 3.25 3.43
CA VAL A 22 -2.58 3.64 4.81
C VAL A 22 -1.18 4.20 4.96
N ILE A 23 -0.20 3.52 4.37
CA ILE A 23 1.19 3.99 4.42
C ILE A 23 1.32 5.34 3.73
N ARG A 24 0.68 5.52 2.57
CA ARG A 24 0.73 6.79 1.85
C ARG A 24 0.16 7.93 2.69
N ASN A 25 -0.97 7.69 3.35
CA ASN A 25 -1.57 8.71 4.19
C ASN A 25 -0.66 9.08 5.35
N ASP A 26 0.01 8.11 5.94
CA ASP A 26 0.93 8.37 7.03
C ASP A 26 2.12 9.21 6.56
N ILE A 27 2.64 8.91 5.37
CA ILE A 27 3.74 9.69 4.80
C ILE A 27 3.28 11.14 4.54
N LEU A 28 2.08 11.31 3.99
CA LEU A 28 1.54 12.65 3.76
C LEU A 28 1.42 13.46 5.04
N ILE A 29 0.94 12.83 6.11
CA ILE A 29 0.84 13.50 7.41
C ILE A 29 2.22 13.92 7.89
N ARG A 30 3.21 13.07 7.76
CA ARG A 30 4.59 13.40 8.16
C ARG A 30 5.13 14.55 7.34
N CYS A 31 4.85 14.58 6.03
CA CYS A 31 5.29 15.68 5.17
C CYS A 31 4.72 17.01 5.64
N THR A 32 3.44 17.04 6.02
CA THR A 32 2.83 18.29 6.47
C THR A 32 3.50 18.85 7.72
N LYS A 33 4.09 17.99 8.52
CA LYS A 33 4.74 18.41 9.76
C LYS A 33 6.11 19.03 9.54
N ILE A 34 6.73 18.77 8.40
CA ILE A 34 8.08 19.25 8.14
C ILE A 34 8.15 20.25 6.99
N THR A 35 7.01 20.60 6.38
CA THR A 35 7.01 21.50 5.23
C THR A 35 7.59 22.88 5.55
N GLU A 36 7.41 23.34 6.78
CA GLU A 36 7.86 24.67 7.17
C GLU A 36 9.22 24.65 7.84
N ASP A 37 9.83 23.50 7.98
CA ASP A 37 11.15 23.36 8.58
C ASP A 37 12.19 23.62 7.50
N ASN A 38 12.94 24.71 7.63
CA ASN A 38 13.90 25.13 6.60
C ASN A 38 15.28 24.51 6.76
N ARG A 39 15.48 23.65 7.75
CA ARG A 39 16.77 23.00 7.90
C ARG A 39 17.05 22.11 6.70
N PRO A 40 18.32 22.03 6.25
CA PRO A 40 18.63 21.19 5.09
C PRO A 40 18.22 19.73 5.26
N GLU A 41 18.37 19.19 6.46
CA GLU A 41 18.01 17.81 6.73
C GLU A 41 16.51 17.58 6.56
N ALA A 42 15.70 18.54 7.03
CA ALA A 42 14.24 18.42 6.91
C ALA A 42 13.83 18.53 5.44
N GLN A 43 14.47 19.41 4.69
CA GLN A 43 14.16 19.56 3.28
C GLN A 43 14.56 18.31 2.49
N LEU A 44 15.66 17.68 2.84
CA LEU A 44 16.06 16.43 2.22
C LEU A 44 15.04 15.32 2.48
N VAL A 45 14.60 15.20 3.73
CA VAL A 45 13.60 14.20 4.09
C VAL A 45 12.30 14.45 3.35
N LEU A 46 11.88 15.71 3.27
CA LEU A 46 10.66 16.07 2.54
C LEU A 46 10.78 15.67 1.07
N TYR A 47 11.90 16.01 0.44
CA TYR A 47 12.14 15.69 -0.96
C TYR A 47 12.09 14.17 -1.19
N ASN A 48 12.75 13.42 -0.31
CA ASN A 48 12.74 11.96 -0.44
C ASN A 48 11.34 11.38 -0.26
N ASN A 49 10.58 11.92 0.68
CA ASN A 49 9.21 11.45 0.93
C ASN A 49 8.29 11.74 -0.25
N VAL A 50 8.48 12.86 -0.93
CA VAL A 50 7.70 13.16 -2.14
C VAL A 50 7.98 12.11 -3.21
N LYS A 51 9.24 11.73 -3.37
CA LYS A 51 9.60 10.67 -4.31
C LYS A 51 9.00 9.32 -3.91
N ILE A 52 9.04 9.01 -2.62
CA ILE A 52 8.45 7.79 -2.11
C ILE A 52 6.95 7.78 -2.37
N LEU A 53 6.27 8.92 -2.19
CA LEU A 53 4.84 9.01 -2.47
C LEU A 53 4.52 8.67 -3.92
N ASP A 54 5.33 9.12 -4.86
CA ASP A 54 5.16 8.76 -6.26
C ASP A 54 5.26 7.25 -6.45
N LEU A 55 6.27 6.64 -5.86
CA LEU A 55 6.48 5.20 -5.99
C LEU A 55 5.35 4.41 -5.33
N VAL A 56 4.89 4.87 -4.17
CA VAL A 56 3.79 4.21 -3.48
C VAL A 56 2.50 4.33 -4.29
N THR A 57 2.26 5.49 -4.90
CA THR A 57 1.08 5.68 -5.74
C THR A 57 1.11 4.71 -6.92
N ASP A 58 2.25 4.56 -7.57
CA ASP A 58 2.39 3.60 -8.66
C ASP A 58 2.15 2.17 -8.16
N ALA A 59 2.66 1.87 -6.97
CA ALA A 59 2.46 0.54 -6.38
C ALA A 59 0.98 0.27 -6.10
N ILE A 60 0.24 1.28 -5.63
CA ILE A 60 -1.20 1.14 -5.40
C ILE A 60 -1.92 0.79 -6.71
N LEU A 61 -1.59 1.49 -7.77
CA LEU A 61 -2.23 1.25 -9.06
C LEU A 61 -1.94 -0.17 -9.57
N LEU A 62 -0.71 -0.63 -9.40
CA LEU A 62 -0.35 -1.99 -9.78
C LEU A 62 -1.08 -3.02 -8.92
N ALA A 63 -1.21 -2.76 -7.63
CA ALA A 63 -1.90 -3.66 -6.73
C ALA A 63 -3.39 -3.73 -7.06
N GLU A 64 -4.00 -2.60 -7.39
CA GLU A 64 -5.39 -2.57 -7.81
C GLU A 64 -5.59 -3.34 -9.10
N ASP A 65 -4.67 -3.18 -10.04
CA ASP A 65 -4.74 -3.92 -11.30
C ASP A 65 -4.66 -5.43 -11.05
N SER A 66 -3.79 -5.84 -10.15
CA SER A 66 -3.67 -7.25 -9.78
C SER A 66 -4.96 -7.78 -9.13
N SER A 67 -5.58 -6.98 -8.25
CA SER A 67 -6.84 -7.36 -7.62
C SER A 67 -7.94 -7.52 -8.67
N HIS A 68 -8.00 -6.63 -9.64
CA HIS A 68 -8.95 -6.73 -10.74
C HIS A 68 -8.74 -8.02 -11.53
N ALA A 69 -7.49 -8.36 -11.82
CA ALA A 69 -7.17 -9.57 -12.56
C ALA A 69 -7.62 -10.81 -11.79
N LEU A 70 -7.38 -10.82 -10.48
CA LEU A 70 -7.79 -11.94 -9.64
C LEU A 70 -9.31 -12.07 -9.54
N ASP A 71 -10.00 -10.95 -9.38
CA ASP A 71 -11.46 -10.93 -9.33
C ASP A 71 -12.05 -11.46 -10.63
N LYS A 72 -11.46 -11.07 -11.74
CA LYS A 72 -11.92 -11.49 -13.05
C LYS A 72 -11.72 -12.99 -13.26
N ALA A 73 -10.62 -13.52 -12.76
CA ALA A 73 -10.29 -14.93 -12.95
C ALA A 73 -11.01 -15.85 -11.96
N PHE A 74 -11.17 -15.38 -10.71
CA PHE A 74 -11.63 -16.25 -9.63
C PHE A 74 -12.89 -15.71 -8.91
N GLY A 75 -13.44 -14.61 -9.41
CA GLY A 75 -14.57 -13.98 -8.76
C GLY A 75 -14.14 -13.06 -7.63
N PRO A 76 -15.08 -12.32 -7.01
CA PRO A 76 -14.74 -11.36 -5.95
C PRO A 76 -14.01 -12.06 -4.82
N GLY A 77 -12.79 -11.65 -4.57
CA GLY A 77 -11.95 -12.28 -3.58
C GLY A 77 -12.40 -11.97 -2.17
N GLY A 78 -11.93 -12.79 -1.23
CA GLY A 78 -12.26 -12.63 0.16
C GLY A 78 -13.64 -13.12 0.52
N LYS A 79 -14.52 -13.16 -0.44
CA LYS A 79 -15.89 -13.59 -0.20
C LYS A 79 -15.94 -15.08 0.05
N ASP A 80 -15.18 -15.83 -0.69
CA ASP A 80 -15.12 -17.29 -0.58
C ASP A 80 -13.78 -17.74 -0.03
N GLY A 81 -12.97 -16.80 0.46
CA GLY A 81 -11.68 -17.14 1.01
C GLY A 81 -10.57 -17.23 -0.01
N SER A 82 -10.82 -16.90 -1.26
CA SER A 82 -9.77 -16.95 -2.27
C SER A 82 -8.70 -15.92 -1.99
N PRO A 83 -7.42 -16.28 -2.15
CA PRO A 83 -6.35 -15.34 -1.90
C PRO A 83 -6.31 -14.23 -2.93
N ARG A 84 -5.82 -13.08 -2.51
CA ARG A 84 -5.72 -11.91 -3.37
C ARG A 84 -4.35 -11.77 -4.00
N ILE A 85 -3.33 -11.93 -3.18
CA ILE A 85 -1.96 -11.70 -3.59
C ILE A 85 -1.16 -12.94 -3.24
N GLY A 86 -0.48 -13.47 -4.21
CA GLY A 86 0.38 -14.61 -4.02
C GLY A 86 -0.22 -15.64 -3.06
N THR A 87 -0.24 -16.86 -3.45
CA THR A 87 -0.69 -17.90 -2.52
C THR A 87 0.47 -18.33 -1.67
N GLU A 88 0.15 -18.60 -0.45
CA GLU A 88 1.16 -19.11 0.47
C GLU A 88 1.53 -20.52 0.14
#